data_16f3e8b9feee72a724129a47ef02e3c9
#
_entry.id   16f3e8b9feee72a724129a47ef02e3c9
#
_cell.length_a   1.000
_cell.length_b   1.000
_cell.length_c   1.000
_cell.angle_alpha   90.00
_cell.angle_beta   90.00
_cell.angle_gamma   90.00
#
_symmetry.space_group_name_H-M   'P 1'
#
loop_
_entity.id
_entity.type
_entity.pdbx_description
1 polymer ?
#
loop_
_entity_poly.entity_id
_entity_poly.type
_entity_poly.pdbx_seq_one_letter_code
_entity_poly.pdbx_strand_id
1 'polypeptide(L)'
;MSAVLTARDLTRHYEISRGLFQPNAQVQALNGVSFELQAGKTLAVVGESGCGKSTLARALTLIEEPSSGSLQIAGQEVTGANKAQRKQLHRDVQMVFQNPYASLNPRQKVGDQLGEPLLINTQLSRLERRERVQAMMQQVGLRPEHYQRYPHMFSGGQRQRIALARAMMLQPKVLVADEPTSALDVSIQAQVLNLFMDLQEQFNTGYVFISHNLSVVRHVADDVLVMYLGRPVEMGPSELIYNRPLHPYTQALLSATPTIHPDPSK
;
A
#
# COMPACT_ATOMS: atom_id res chain seq x y z
N MET A 1 10.46 -0.65 -19.73
CA MET A 1 9.13 -0.58 -19.06
C MET A 1 8.97 0.84 -18.54
N SER A 2 7.77 1.43 -18.58
CA SER A 2 7.56 2.81 -18.12
C SER A 2 7.25 2.83 -16.62
N ALA A 3 7.82 3.80 -15.90
CA ALA A 3 7.49 4.02 -14.49
C ALA A 3 6.00 4.40 -14.36
N VAL A 4 5.28 3.75 -13.43
CA VAL A 4 3.89 4.06 -13.10
C VAL A 4 3.77 5.01 -11.92
N LEU A 5 4.84 5.12 -11.11
CA LEU A 5 4.96 6.10 -10.05
C LEU A 5 6.42 6.56 -9.95
N THR A 6 6.61 7.87 -9.88
CA THR A 6 7.93 8.50 -9.67
C THR A 6 7.80 9.52 -8.54
N ALA A 7 8.60 9.34 -7.52
CA ALA A 7 8.75 10.26 -6.40
C ALA A 7 10.15 10.88 -6.45
N ARG A 8 10.26 12.22 -6.30
CA ARG A 8 11.54 12.94 -6.28
C ARG A 8 11.55 13.91 -5.12
N ASP A 9 12.49 13.72 -4.23
CA ASP A 9 12.75 14.54 -3.05
C ASP A 9 11.50 14.88 -2.24
N LEU A 10 10.58 13.90 -2.10
CA LEU A 10 9.35 14.09 -1.35
C LEU A 10 9.64 14.41 0.11
N THR A 11 9.06 15.51 0.58
CA THR A 11 9.11 15.90 2.00
C THR A 11 7.70 16.01 2.56
N ARG A 12 7.55 15.73 3.86
CA ARG A 12 6.33 16.03 4.61
C ARG A 12 6.70 16.47 6.01
N HIS A 13 6.38 17.71 6.32
CA HIS A 13 6.65 18.32 7.61
C HIS A 13 5.33 18.63 8.31
N TYR A 14 5.26 18.35 9.60
CA TYR A 14 4.14 18.71 10.47
C TYR A 14 4.58 19.74 11.50
N GLU A 15 3.80 20.78 11.68
CA GLU A 15 3.97 21.74 12.74
C GLU A 15 3.23 21.28 14.00
N ILE A 16 3.94 21.22 15.12
CA ILE A 16 3.36 20.90 16.43
C ILE A 16 3.40 22.16 17.27
N SER A 17 2.23 22.66 17.64
CA SER A 17 2.12 23.78 18.56
C SER A 17 2.60 23.36 19.97
N ARG A 18 3.55 24.14 20.53
CA ARG A 18 4.06 23.92 21.88
C ARG A 18 3.41 24.85 22.93
N GLY A 19 2.29 25.49 22.57
CA GLY A 19 1.57 26.45 23.42
C GLY A 19 1.87 27.91 23.07
N LEU A 20 1.23 28.83 23.81
CA LEU A 20 1.20 30.28 23.50
C LEU A 20 2.57 30.99 23.55
N PHE A 21 3.56 30.44 24.25
CA PHE A 21 4.84 31.12 24.51
C PHE A 21 6.07 30.35 23.98
N GLN A 22 5.87 29.25 23.21
CA GLN A 22 6.97 28.51 22.65
C GLN A 22 6.87 28.44 21.12
N PRO A 23 7.99 28.53 20.37
CA PRO A 23 7.98 28.33 18.94
C PRO A 23 7.47 26.93 18.60
N ASN A 24 6.69 26.80 17.52
CA ASN A 24 6.22 25.52 17.03
C ASN A 24 7.40 24.59 16.75
N ALA A 25 7.25 23.33 17.13
CA ALA A 25 8.19 22.31 16.71
C ALA A 25 7.81 21.78 15.32
N GLN A 26 8.82 21.47 14.52
CA GLN A 26 8.61 20.83 13.22
C GLN A 26 9.04 19.37 13.27
N VAL A 27 8.12 18.47 12.88
CA VAL A 27 8.42 17.03 12.68
C VAL A 27 8.58 16.79 11.20
N GLN A 28 9.78 16.37 10.79
CA GLN A 28 10.10 15.97 9.41
C GLN A 28 9.75 14.50 9.21
N ALA A 29 8.48 14.20 8.95
CA ALA A 29 8.01 12.83 8.78
C ALA A 29 8.49 12.19 7.47
N LEU A 30 8.70 12.99 6.41
CA LEU A 30 9.41 12.62 5.20
C LEU A 30 10.46 13.69 4.89
N ASN A 31 11.65 13.28 4.50
CA ASN A 31 12.77 14.18 4.26
C ASN A 31 13.62 13.67 3.07
N GLY A 32 13.19 14.01 1.85
CA GLY A 32 13.91 13.71 0.62
C GLY A 32 13.74 12.27 0.12
N VAL A 33 12.51 11.74 0.11
CA VAL A 33 12.25 10.38 -0.40
C VAL A 33 12.15 10.40 -1.92
N SER A 34 13.03 9.62 -2.59
CA SER A 34 13.07 9.52 -4.05
C SER A 34 13.10 8.06 -4.46
N PHE A 35 12.24 7.67 -5.41
CA PHE A 35 12.23 6.32 -6.02
C PHE A 35 11.36 6.30 -7.29
N GLU A 36 11.50 5.24 -8.06
CA GLU A 36 10.64 4.92 -9.19
C GLU A 36 10.04 3.52 -9.02
N LEU A 37 8.78 3.37 -9.44
CA LEU A 37 8.07 2.09 -9.44
C LEU A 37 7.60 1.77 -10.86
N GLN A 38 7.88 0.57 -11.32
CA GLN A 38 7.48 0.08 -12.63
C GLN A 38 6.15 -0.68 -12.56
N ALA A 39 5.41 -0.75 -13.68
CA ALA A 39 4.23 -1.59 -13.79
C ALA A 39 4.56 -3.07 -13.50
N GLY A 40 3.70 -3.76 -12.74
CA GLY A 40 3.88 -5.16 -12.40
C GLY A 40 5.03 -5.45 -11.44
N LYS A 41 5.65 -4.41 -10.82
CA LYS A 41 6.72 -4.55 -9.85
C LYS A 41 6.28 -4.15 -8.45
N THR A 42 6.94 -4.70 -7.44
CA THR A 42 6.71 -4.38 -6.04
C THR A 42 7.92 -3.69 -5.43
N LEU A 43 7.74 -2.43 -5.01
CA LEU A 43 8.65 -1.74 -4.11
C LEU A 43 8.17 -1.94 -2.67
N ALA A 44 8.93 -2.66 -1.86
CA ALA A 44 8.65 -2.74 -0.43
C ALA A 44 9.29 -1.57 0.31
N VAL A 45 8.55 -0.98 1.26
CA VAL A 45 9.04 0.07 2.16
C VAL A 45 9.10 -0.51 3.57
N VAL A 46 10.31 -0.56 4.13
CA VAL A 46 10.58 -1.16 5.44
C VAL A 46 11.24 -0.17 6.40
N GLY A 47 11.18 -0.45 7.69
CA GLY A 47 11.78 0.35 8.75
C GLY A 47 10.96 0.26 10.05
N GLU A 48 11.49 0.81 11.14
CA GLU A 48 10.82 0.82 12.44
C GLU A 48 9.50 1.60 12.44
N SER A 49 8.67 1.35 13.48
CA SER A 49 7.45 2.13 13.69
C SER A 49 7.79 3.63 13.87
N GLY A 50 7.01 4.50 13.23
CA GLY A 50 7.23 5.95 13.29
C GLY A 50 8.30 6.50 12.35
N CYS A 51 9.00 5.69 11.53
CA CYS A 51 10.02 6.19 10.60
C CYS A 51 9.46 6.91 9.35
N GLY A 52 8.13 7.08 9.21
CA GLY A 52 7.51 7.83 8.10
C GLY A 52 6.79 6.99 7.04
N LYS A 53 6.76 5.65 7.12
CA LYS A 53 6.14 4.77 6.10
C LYS A 53 4.68 5.08 5.80
N SER A 54 3.85 5.19 6.84
CA SER A 54 2.42 5.50 6.65
C SER A 54 2.19 6.94 6.18
N THR A 55 3.10 7.88 6.51
CA THR A 55 3.09 9.23 5.93
C THR A 55 3.40 9.17 4.43
N LEU A 56 4.38 8.35 4.04
CA LEU A 56 4.67 8.10 2.62
C LEU A 56 3.45 7.49 1.92
N ALA A 57 2.80 6.47 2.50
CA ALA A 57 1.58 5.88 1.94
C ALA A 57 0.49 6.93 1.67
N ARG A 58 0.23 7.82 2.64
CA ARG A 58 -0.78 8.89 2.50
C ARG A 58 -0.41 9.91 1.43
N ALA A 59 0.87 10.27 1.32
CA ALA A 59 1.35 11.16 0.27
C ALA A 59 1.19 10.54 -1.11
N LEU A 60 1.59 9.27 -1.29
CA LEU A 60 1.49 8.54 -2.56
C LEU A 60 0.03 8.32 -3.01
N THR A 61 -0.91 8.20 -2.06
CA THR A 61 -2.34 7.98 -2.34
C THR A 61 -3.15 9.27 -2.35
N LEU A 62 -2.49 10.44 -2.31
CA LEU A 62 -3.10 11.76 -2.36
C LEU A 62 -4.07 12.05 -1.20
N ILE A 63 -3.95 11.31 -0.10
CA ILE A 63 -4.67 11.58 1.16
C ILE A 63 -4.08 12.81 1.83
N GLU A 64 -2.75 12.96 1.74
CA GLU A 64 -2.02 14.14 2.21
C GLU A 64 -1.13 14.69 1.08
N GLU A 65 -1.08 16.02 0.94
CA GLU A 65 -0.15 16.64 -0.01
C GLU A 65 1.26 16.67 0.58
N PRO A 66 2.31 16.35 -0.20
CA PRO A 66 3.69 16.55 0.25
C PRO A 66 3.96 18.04 0.51
N SER A 67 4.89 18.34 1.42
CA SER A 67 5.31 19.72 1.70
C SER A 67 6.17 20.28 0.58
N SER A 68 7.00 19.43 -0.05
CA SER A 68 7.78 19.75 -1.25
C SER A 68 8.19 18.46 -1.98
N GLY A 69 8.85 18.63 -3.12
CA GLY A 69 9.21 17.53 -4.01
C GLY A 69 8.22 17.36 -5.16
N SER A 70 8.42 16.35 -5.99
CA SER A 70 7.57 16.02 -7.14
C SER A 70 7.07 14.58 -7.03
N LEU A 71 5.79 14.39 -7.34
CA LEU A 71 5.14 13.08 -7.40
C LEU A 71 4.41 12.96 -8.73
N GLN A 72 4.77 11.93 -9.51
CA GLN A 72 4.09 11.60 -10.76
C GLN A 72 3.44 10.22 -10.65
N ILE A 73 2.18 10.11 -11.09
CA ILE A 73 1.42 8.87 -11.18
C ILE A 73 0.99 8.69 -12.63
N ALA A 74 1.33 7.55 -13.23
CA ALA A 74 1.05 7.25 -14.64
C ALA A 74 1.52 8.36 -15.60
N GLY A 75 2.68 8.99 -15.30
CA GLY A 75 3.26 10.09 -16.07
C GLY A 75 2.60 11.46 -15.82
N GLN A 76 1.61 11.55 -14.95
CA GLN A 76 0.92 12.79 -14.59
C GLN A 76 1.47 13.38 -13.30
N GLU A 77 1.88 14.67 -13.31
CA GLU A 77 2.31 15.39 -12.11
C GLU A 77 1.12 15.63 -11.18
N VAL A 78 1.31 15.33 -9.89
CA VAL A 78 0.30 15.50 -8.85
C VAL A 78 0.18 16.95 -8.40
N THR A 79 1.34 17.62 -8.26
CA THR A 79 1.40 19.01 -7.83
C THR A 79 0.78 19.92 -8.89
N GLY A 80 -0.15 20.79 -8.47
CA GLY A 80 -0.84 21.68 -9.40
C GLY A 80 -1.93 21.03 -10.26
N ALA A 81 -2.23 19.71 -10.05
CA ALA A 81 -3.28 19.01 -10.77
C ALA A 81 -4.67 19.66 -10.50
N ASN A 82 -5.41 19.94 -11.57
CA ASN A 82 -6.78 20.44 -11.47
C ASN A 82 -7.76 19.34 -11.00
N LYS A 83 -9.02 19.72 -10.71
CA LYS A 83 -10.03 18.78 -10.17
C LYS A 83 -10.25 17.54 -11.05
N ALA A 84 -10.26 17.68 -12.36
CA ALA A 84 -10.45 16.55 -13.28
C ALA A 84 -9.23 15.63 -13.27
N GLN A 85 -8.02 16.17 -13.29
CA GLN A 85 -6.77 15.43 -13.17
C GLN A 85 -6.67 14.70 -11.82
N ARG A 86 -6.99 15.38 -10.71
CA ARG A 86 -7.05 14.73 -9.38
C ARG A 86 -8.03 13.56 -9.34
N LYS A 87 -9.20 13.69 -9.96
CA LYS A 87 -10.15 12.57 -10.07
C LYS A 87 -9.55 11.39 -10.83
N GLN A 88 -8.81 11.62 -11.90
CA GLN A 88 -8.12 10.56 -12.65
C GLN A 88 -7.00 9.95 -11.81
N LEU A 89 -6.15 10.76 -11.18
CA LEU A 89 -5.08 10.30 -10.29
C LEU A 89 -5.61 9.41 -9.15
N HIS A 90 -6.74 9.76 -8.53
CA HIS A 90 -7.37 8.91 -7.51
C HIS A 90 -7.89 7.56 -8.06
N ARG A 91 -8.19 7.47 -9.36
CA ARG A 91 -8.51 6.17 -10.00
C ARG A 91 -7.25 5.34 -10.25
N ASP A 92 -6.15 6.01 -10.61
CA ASP A 92 -4.90 5.36 -10.98
C ASP A 92 -4.10 4.91 -9.75
N VAL A 93 -4.33 5.50 -8.56
CA VAL A 93 -3.73 5.07 -7.30
C VAL A 93 -4.80 4.71 -6.28
N GLN A 94 -4.67 3.52 -5.67
CA GLN A 94 -5.57 3.04 -4.63
C GLN A 94 -4.80 2.56 -3.41
N MET A 95 -5.48 2.44 -2.27
CA MET A 95 -4.87 2.05 -1.01
C MET A 95 -5.60 0.88 -0.35
N VAL A 96 -4.82 -0.06 0.19
CA VAL A 96 -5.27 -1.07 1.15
C VAL A 96 -4.70 -0.70 2.51
N PHE A 97 -5.57 -0.45 3.48
CA PHE A 97 -5.20 -0.02 4.83
C PHE A 97 -4.84 -1.21 5.72
N GLN A 98 -4.04 -0.94 6.74
CA GLN A 98 -3.60 -1.89 7.76
C GLN A 98 -4.77 -2.60 8.47
N ASN A 99 -5.82 -1.88 8.79
CA ASN A 99 -6.98 -2.41 9.51
C ASN A 99 -8.19 -2.56 8.57
N PRO A 100 -8.50 -3.78 8.11
CA PRO A 100 -9.64 -4.02 7.24
C PRO A 100 -10.99 -3.74 7.94
N TYR A 101 -11.04 -3.80 9.27
CA TYR A 101 -12.25 -3.47 10.04
C TYR A 101 -12.60 -1.98 9.94
N ALA A 102 -11.60 -1.11 9.96
CA ALA A 102 -11.80 0.33 9.85
C ALA A 102 -12.07 0.78 8.39
N SER A 103 -11.64 0.00 7.40
CA SER A 103 -11.79 0.33 5.99
C SER A 103 -13.15 -0.06 5.39
N LEU A 104 -13.90 -0.96 6.06
CA LEU A 104 -15.21 -1.45 5.60
C LEU A 104 -16.35 -0.89 6.46
N ASN A 105 -17.39 -0.36 5.83
CA ASN A 105 -18.57 0.12 6.55
C ASN A 105 -19.40 -1.07 7.08
N PRO A 106 -19.52 -1.27 8.41
CA PRO A 106 -20.23 -2.41 8.97
C PRO A 106 -21.76 -2.42 8.68
N ARG A 107 -22.31 -1.29 8.25
CA ARG A 107 -23.74 -1.11 7.97
C ARG A 107 -24.10 -1.29 6.49
N GLN A 108 -23.13 -1.48 5.62
CA GLN A 108 -23.32 -1.70 4.18
C GLN A 108 -22.97 -3.14 3.80
N LYS A 109 -23.70 -3.69 2.83
CA LYS A 109 -23.41 -5.01 2.26
C LYS A 109 -22.11 -4.99 1.48
N VAL A 110 -21.39 -6.11 1.46
CA VAL A 110 -20.11 -6.23 0.77
C VAL A 110 -20.22 -5.89 -0.71
N GLY A 111 -21.26 -6.40 -1.40
CA GLY A 111 -21.46 -6.10 -2.82
C GLY A 111 -21.66 -4.61 -3.11
N ASP A 112 -22.35 -3.89 -2.22
CA ASP A 112 -22.56 -2.44 -2.40
C ASP A 112 -21.25 -1.67 -2.20
N GLN A 113 -20.44 -2.06 -1.19
CA GLN A 113 -19.13 -1.44 -0.95
C GLN A 113 -18.14 -1.69 -2.10
N LEU A 114 -18.14 -2.90 -2.66
CA LEU A 114 -17.32 -3.21 -3.84
C LEU A 114 -17.80 -2.46 -5.09
N GLY A 115 -19.10 -2.22 -5.21
CA GLY A 115 -19.70 -1.47 -6.32
C GLY A 115 -19.52 0.05 -6.24
N GLU A 116 -19.24 0.61 -5.04
CA GLU A 116 -19.14 2.03 -4.80
C GLU A 116 -18.06 2.73 -5.65
N PRO A 117 -16.80 2.21 -5.77
CA PRO A 117 -15.79 2.79 -6.66
C PRO A 117 -16.27 2.88 -8.11
N LEU A 118 -16.98 1.85 -8.61
CA LEU A 118 -17.51 1.85 -9.96
C LEU A 118 -18.67 2.87 -10.12
N LEU A 119 -19.54 2.99 -9.11
CA LEU A 119 -20.64 3.95 -9.11
C LEU A 119 -20.15 5.40 -9.23
N ILE A 120 -19.09 5.74 -8.50
CA ILE A 120 -18.56 7.11 -8.45
C ILE A 120 -17.73 7.44 -9.71
N ASN A 121 -17.03 6.44 -10.26
CA ASN A 121 -16.00 6.70 -11.25
C ASN A 121 -16.33 6.23 -12.68
N THR A 122 -17.46 5.56 -12.89
CA THR A 122 -17.84 5.01 -14.21
C THR A 122 -19.27 5.35 -14.56
N GLN A 123 -19.63 5.17 -15.84
CA GLN A 123 -20.98 5.32 -16.37
C GLN A 123 -21.73 3.96 -16.46
N LEU A 124 -21.21 2.90 -15.82
CA LEU A 124 -21.78 1.56 -15.89
C LEU A 124 -23.21 1.53 -15.30
N SER A 125 -24.08 0.79 -15.93
CA SER A 125 -25.42 0.48 -15.41
C SER A 125 -25.33 -0.33 -14.11
N ARG A 126 -26.44 -0.42 -13.37
CA ARG A 126 -26.51 -1.22 -12.15
C ARG A 126 -26.17 -2.71 -12.40
N LEU A 127 -26.61 -3.25 -13.54
CA LEU A 127 -26.37 -4.64 -13.91
C LEU A 127 -24.87 -4.87 -14.17
N GLU A 128 -24.26 -4.05 -15.03
CA GLU A 128 -22.83 -4.16 -15.36
C GLU A 128 -21.94 -4.00 -14.12
N ARG A 129 -22.28 -3.07 -13.21
CA ARG A 129 -21.55 -2.94 -11.94
C ARG A 129 -21.63 -4.22 -11.11
N ARG A 130 -22.84 -4.82 -11.01
CA ARG A 130 -23.03 -6.07 -10.26
C ARG A 130 -22.22 -7.22 -10.86
N GLU A 131 -22.20 -7.35 -12.17
CA GLU A 131 -21.41 -8.37 -12.88
C GLU A 131 -19.91 -8.20 -12.60
N ARG A 132 -19.39 -6.97 -12.69
CA ARG A 132 -17.98 -6.69 -12.36
C ARG A 132 -17.65 -6.97 -10.90
N VAL A 133 -18.54 -6.62 -9.97
CA VAL A 133 -18.36 -6.93 -8.55
C VAL A 133 -18.31 -8.44 -8.33
N GLN A 134 -19.23 -9.20 -8.95
CA GLN A 134 -19.26 -10.66 -8.82
C GLN A 134 -17.99 -11.31 -9.41
N ALA A 135 -17.53 -10.83 -10.56
CA ALA A 135 -16.28 -11.30 -11.16
C ALA A 135 -15.07 -11.06 -10.22
N MET A 136 -14.94 -9.84 -9.68
CA MET A 136 -13.88 -9.52 -8.72
C MET A 136 -13.99 -10.37 -7.44
N MET A 137 -15.20 -10.60 -6.94
CA MET A 137 -15.40 -11.47 -5.77
C MET A 137 -14.89 -12.89 -6.02
N GLN A 138 -15.14 -13.45 -7.21
CA GLN A 138 -14.60 -14.76 -7.59
C GLN A 138 -13.06 -14.75 -7.63
N GLN A 139 -12.45 -13.73 -8.21
CA GLN A 139 -10.99 -13.58 -8.28
C GLN A 139 -10.34 -13.58 -6.89
N VAL A 140 -10.98 -12.96 -5.89
CA VAL A 140 -10.46 -12.96 -4.51
C VAL A 140 -10.94 -14.17 -3.69
N GLY A 141 -11.55 -15.17 -4.30
CA GLY A 141 -12.00 -16.40 -3.64
C GLY A 141 -13.23 -16.23 -2.75
N LEU A 142 -14.09 -15.23 -3.05
CA LEU A 142 -15.37 -15.05 -2.38
C LEU A 142 -16.49 -15.65 -3.22
N ARG A 143 -17.51 -16.19 -2.53
CA ARG A 143 -18.67 -16.81 -3.19
C ARG A 143 -19.71 -15.76 -3.59
N PRO A 144 -20.55 -16.01 -4.63
CA PRO A 144 -21.60 -15.09 -5.07
C PRO A 144 -22.59 -14.70 -3.97
N GLU A 145 -22.96 -15.63 -3.07
CA GLU A 145 -23.86 -15.36 -1.95
C GLU A 145 -23.30 -14.38 -0.94
N HIS A 146 -21.97 -14.18 -0.91
CA HIS A 146 -21.32 -13.19 -0.05
C HIS A 146 -21.67 -11.74 -0.43
N TYR A 147 -22.16 -11.49 -1.63
CA TYR A 147 -22.60 -10.17 -2.10
C TYR A 147 -23.57 -9.50 -1.14
N GLN A 148 -24.54 -10.27 -0.59
CA GLN A 148 -25.60 -9.76 0.28
C GLN A 148 -25.23 -9.73 1.77
N ARG A 149 -24.03 -10.21 2.14
CA ARG A 149 -23.60 -10.27 3.54
C ARG A 149 -22.94 -8.95 3.99
N TYR A 150 -22.93 -8.74 5.29
CA TYR A 150 -22.27 -7.61 5.94
C TYR A 150 -20.84 -7.97 6.37
N PRO A 151 -19.91 -6.99 6.47
CA PRO A 151 -18.52 -7.25 6.83
C PRO A 151 -18.31 -8.04 8.13
N HIS A 152 -19.14 -7.84 9.14
CA HIS A 152 -19.03 -8.55 10.41
C HIS A 152 -19.27 -10.08 10.31
N MET A 153 -19.85 -10.55 9.21
CA MET A 153 -20.09 -11.99 8.93
C MET A 153 -18.88 -12.70 8.32
N PHE A 154 -17.72 -12.04 8.20
CA PHE A 154 -16.52 -12.56 7.55
C PHE A 154 -15.36 -12.67 8.53
N SER A 155 -14.46 -13.65 8.30
CA SER A 155 -13.19 -13.76 9.01
C SER A 155 -12.25 -12.60 8.66
N GLY A 156 -11.18 -12.42 9.44
CA GLY A 156 -10.17 -11.38 9.20
C GLY A 156 -9.56 -11.49 7.79
N GLY A 157 -9.15 -12.69 7.37
CA GLY A 157 -8.60 -12.91 6.03
C GLY A 157 -9.62 -12.66 4.91
N GLN A 158 -10.90 -13.01 5.11
CA GLN A 158 -11.95 -12.70 4.15
C GLN A 158 -12.20 -11.18 4.04
N ARG A 159 -12.17 -10.45 5.15
CA ARG A 159 -12.28 -8.98 5.12
C ARG A 159 -11.09 -8.33 4.41
N GLN A 160 -9.90 -8.88 4.59
CA GLN A 160 -8.72 -8.40 3.85
C GLN A 160 -8.86 -8.64 2.34
N ARG A 161 -9.40 -9.78 1.92
CA ARG A 161 -9.73 -10.06 0.51
C ARG A 161 -10.79 -9.09 -0.04
N ILE A 162 -11.80 -8.71 0.77
CA ILE A 162 -12.80 -7.71 0.41
C ILE A 162 -12.15 -6.32 0.25
N ALA A 163 -11.27 -5.91 1.17
CA ALA A 163 -10.56 -4.64 1.10
C ALA A 163 -9.67 -4.56 -0.16
N LEU A 164 -8.93 -5.64 -0.46
CA LEU A 164 -8.13 -5.76 -1.67
C LEU A 164 -9.00 -5.71 -2.93
N ALA A 165 -10.10 -6.49 -2.97
CA ALA A 165 -11.05 -6.46 -4.07
C ALA A 165 -11.59 -5.05 -4.33
N ARG A 166 -11.97 -4.31 -3.26
CA ARG A 166 -12.45 -2.92 -3.37
C ARG A 166 -11.41 -2.00 -3.99
N ALA A 167 -10.16 -2.09 -3.57
CA ALA A 167 -9.07 -1.30 -4.13
C ALA A 167 -8.80 -1.64 -5.61
N MET A 168 -8.95 -2.92 -5.99
CA MET A 168 -8.72 -3.38 -7.36
C MET A 168 -9.91 -3.17 -8.32
N MET A 169 -11.09 -2.75 -7.84
CA MET A 169 -12.29 -2.54 -8.69
C MET A 169 -12.07 -1.58 -9.84
N LEU A 170 -11.21 -0.58 -9.68
CA LEU A 170 -10.88 0.42 -10.71
C LEU A 170 -9.67 0.02 -11.56
N GLN A 171 -9.06 -1.14 -11.31
CA GLN A 171 -7.84 -1.61 -11.96
C GLN A 171 -6.74 -0.51 -11.93
N PRO A 172 -6.31 -0.10 -10.74
CA PRO A 172 -5.37 1.02 -10.58
C PRO A 172 -4.01 0.70 -11.19
N LYS A 173 -3.27 1.73 -11.58
CA LYS A 173 -1.88 1.61 -12.02
C LYS A 173 -0.93 1.37 -10.85
N VAL A 174 -1.28 1.91 -9.67
CA VAL A 174 -0.51 1.80 -8.44
C VAL A 174 -1.43 1.38 -7.29
N LEU A 175 -1.01 0.37 -6.54
CA LEU A 175 -1.63 -0.02 -5.27
C LEU A 175 -0.65 0.21 -4.14
N VAL A 176 -1.04 1.00 -3.15
CA VAL A 176 -0.30 1.18 -1.90
C VAL A 176 -0.93 0.29 -0.84
N ALA A 177 -0.17 -0.66 -0.32
CA ALA A 177 -0.62 -1.59 0.73
C ALA A 177 0.13 -1.27 2.03
N ASP A 178 -0.56 -0.65 2.99
CA ASP A 178 0.02 -0.29 4.29
C ASP A 178 -0.24 -1.42 5.29
N GLU A 179 0.79 -2.21 5.58
CA GLU A 179 0.78 -3.37 6.49
C GLU A 179 -0.43 -4.33 6.29
N PRO A 180 -0.74 -4.75 5.05
CA PRO A 180 -2.03 -5.35 4.71
C PRO A 180 -2.27 -6.74 5.34
N THR A 181 -1.26 -7.34 5.96
CA THR A 181 -1.36 -8.70 6.54
C THR A 181 -0.93 -8.77 8.01
N SER A 182 -0.62 -7.63 8.64
CA SER A 182 -0.09 -7.58 10.01
C SER A 182 -1.03 -8.13 11.09
N ALA A 183 -2.35 -8.09 10.84
CA ALA A 183 -3.38 -8.56 11.76
C ALA A 183 -3.87 -10.00 11.47
N LEU A 184 -3.18 -10.75 10.60
CA LEU A 184 -3.58 -12.09 10.16
C LEU A 184 -2.65 -13.17 10.68
N ASP A 185 -3.21 -14.36 10.94
CA ASP A 185 -2.44 -15.56 11.24
C ASP A 185 -1.53 -15.94 10.07
N VAL A 186 -0.39 -16.57 10.35
CA VAL A 186 0.66 -16.87 9.35
C VAL A 186 0.12 -17.63 8.13
N SER A 187 -0.75 -18.62 8.33
CA SER A 187 -1.32 -19.42 7.24
C SER A 187 -2.26 -18.61 6.34
N ILE A 188 -3.07 -17.73 6.94
CA ILE A 188 -3.97 -16.83 6.22
C ILE A 188 -3.18 -15.71 5.54
N GLN A 189 -2.12 -15.21 6.18
CA GLN A 189 -1.20 -14.24 5.62
C GLN A 189 -0.62 -14.72 4.29
N ALA A 190 -0.08 -15.94 4.23
CA ALA A 190 0.47 -16.53 3.00
C ALA A 190 -0.57 -16.58 1.86
N GLN A 191 -1.82 -16.98 2.16
CA GLN A 191 -2.89 -17.01 1.17
C GLN A 191 -3.25 -15.62 0.63
N VAL A 192 -3.25 -14.62 1.50
CA VAL A 192 -3.55 -13.23 1.10
C VAL A 192 -2.40 -12.64 0.28
N LEU A 193 -1.14 -12.95 0.64
CA LEU A 193 0.03 -12.52 -0.14
C LEU A 193 0.04 -13.12 -1.55
N ASN A 194 -0.25 -14.42 -1.70
CA ASN A 194 -0.38 -15.04 -3.01
C ASN A 194 -1.47 -14.34 -3.84
N LEU A 195 -2.61 -14.02 -3.23
CA LEU A 195 -3.67 -13.26 -3.90
C LEU A 195 -3.21 -11.86 -4.35
N PHE A 196 -2.38 -11.16 -3.56
CA PHE A 196 -1.77 -9.88 -4.00
C PHE A 196 -0.94 -10.09 -5.26
N MET A 197 -0.10 -11.12 -5.30
CA MET A 197 0.77 -11.42 -6.46
C MET A 197 -0.05 -11.83 -7.69
N ASP A 198 -1.07 -12.68 -7.54
CA ASP A 198 -1.97 -13.09 -8.64
C ASP A 198 -2.67 -11.88 -9.28
N LEU A 199 -3.21 -10.97 -8.46
CA LEU A 199 -3.86 -9.76 -8.95
C LEU A 199 -2.86 -8.76 -9.55
N GLN A 200 -1.63 -8.68 -9.03
CA GLN A 200 -0.57 -7.87 -9.60
C GLN A 200 -0.22 -8.32 -11.02
N GLU A 201 -0.01 -9.61 -11.20
CA GLU A 201 0.30 -10.20 -12.51
C GLU A 201 -0.87 -10.00 -13.49
N GLN A 202 -2.09 -10.30 -13.04
CA GLN A 202 -3.30 -10.18 -13.87
C GLN A 202 -3.55 -8.76 -14.38
N PHE A 203 -3.36 -7.75 -13.52
CA PHE A 203 -3.67 -6.35 -13.83
C PHE A 203 -2.44 -5.51 -14.17
N ASN A 204 -1.25 -6.10 -14.08
CA ASN A 204 0.03 -5.41 -14.28
C ASN A 204 0.15 -4.13 -13.43
N THR A 205 -0.32 -4.19 -12.18
CA THR A 205 -0.34 -3.07 -11.23
C THR A 205 0.99 -2.95 -10.50
N GLY A 206 1.57 -1.75 -10.40
CA GLY A 206 2.75 -1.52 -9.55
C GLY A 206 2.33 -1.47 -8.07
N TYR A 207 3.06 -2.15 -7.19
CA TYR A 207 2.76 -2.16 -5.74
C TYR A 207 3.81 -1.41 -4.94
N VAL A 208 3.34 -0.52 -4.04
CA VAL A 208 4.13 -0.05 -2.90
C VAL A 208 3.65 -0.81 -1.67
N PHE A 209 4.46 -1.73 -1.20
CA PHE A 209 4.12 -2.65 -0.11
C PHE A 209 4.84 -2.26 1.18
N ILE A 210 4.12 -1.70 2.14
CA ILE A 210 4.67 -1.29 3.43
C ILE A 210 4.53 -2.42 4.43
N SER A 211 5.64 -2.81 5.06
CA SER A 211 5.63 -3.83 6.09
C SER A 211 6.81 -3.66 7.06
N HIS A 212 6.61 -4.06 8.31
CA HIS A 212 7.67 -4.25 9.29
C HIS A 212 8.14 -5.71 9.34
N ASN A 213 7.43 -6.64 8.67
CA ASN A 213 7.80 -8.06 8.60
C ASN A 213 8.69 -8.33 7.37
N LEU A 214 9.99 -8.43 7.61
CA LEU A 214 10.98 -8.63 6.55
C LEU A 214 10.86 -9.99 5.83
N SER A 215 10.32 -11.03 6.49
CA SER A 215 10.07 -12.32 5.84
C SER A 215 8.98 -12.20 4.77
N VAL A 216 7.93 -11.41 5.04
CA VAL A 216 6.88 -11.08 4.07
C VAL A 216 7.46 -10.31 2.90
N VAL A 217 8.25 -9.28 3.19
CA VAL A 217 8.88 -8.43 2.17
C VAL A 217 9.77 -9.25 1.23
N ARG A 218 10.57 -10.15 1.78
CA ARG A 218 11.42 -11.06 0.98
C ARG A 218 10.63 -11.91 -0.03
N HIS A 219 9.38 -12.22 0.28
CA HIS A 219 8.52 -13.03 -0.57
C HIS A 219 7.86 -12.25 -1.71
N VAL A 220 7.54 -10.95 -1.50
CA VAL A 220 6.72 -10.17 -2.45
C VAL A 220 7.49 -9.08 -3.18
N ALA A 221 8.65 -8.65 -2.69
CA ALA A 221 9.34 -7.46 -3.19
C ALA A 221 10.35 -7.75 -4.29
N ASP A 222 10.29 -6.97 -5.37
CA ASP A 222 11.37 -6.86 -6.35
C ASP A 222 12.48 -5.95 -5.80
N ASP A 223 12.10 -4.76 -5.31
CA ASP A 223 13.00 -3.78 -4.72
C ASP A 223 12.58 -3.44 -3.29
N VAL A 224 13.54 -3.05 -2.46
CA VAL A 224 13.32 -2.64 -1.07
C VAL A 224 13.88 -1.26 -0.82
N LEU A 225 13.06 -0.39 -0.22
CA LEU A 225 13.42 0.93 0.30
C LEU A 225 13.43 0.85 1.83
N VAL A 226 14.58 1.05 2.44
CA VAL A 226 14.75 1.07 3.90
C VAL A 226 14.66 2.52 4.38
N MET A 227 13.70 2.79 5.27
CA MET A 227 13.45 4.11 5.84
C MET A 227 13.89 4.19 7.31
N TYR A 228 14.57 5.28 7.66
CA TYR A 228 14.95 5.61 9.02
C TYR A 228 14.76 7.11 9.29
N LEU A 229 13.99 7.46 10.32
CA LEU A 229 13.70 8.85 10.73
C LEU A 229 13.31 9.78 9.57
N GLY A 230 12.36 9.33 8.74
CA GLY A 230 11.82 10.10 7.61
C GLY A 230 12.68 10.09 6.35
N ARG A 231 13.84 9.42 6.35
CA ARG A 231 14.79 9.37 5.22
C ARG A 231 14.94 7.97 4.65
N PRO A 232 15.11 7.83 3.33
CA PRO A 232 15.63 6.60 2.75
C PRO A 232 17.11 6.48 3.13
N VAL A 233 17.51 5.34 3.68
CA VAL A 233 18.92 5.07 4.07
C VAL A 233 19.56 4.03 3.17
N GLU A 234 18.77 3.14 2.58
CA GLU A 234 19.24 2.17 1.61
C GLU A 234 18.10 1.78 0.66
N MET A 235 18.41 1.57 -0.62
CA MET A 235 17.44 1.11 -1.63
C MET A 235 18.14 0.23 -2.65
N GLY A 236 17.49 -0.83 -3.07
CA GLY A 236 17.99 -1.72 -4.12
C GLY A 236 17.15 -2.98 -4.29
N PRO A 237 17.59 -3.86 -5.22
CA PRO A 237 16.96 -5.16 -5.41
C PRO A 237 16.86 -5.94 -4.10
N SER A 238 15.72 -6.58 -3.87
CA SER A 238 15.43 -7.32 -2.63
C SER A 238 16.55 -8.29 -2.30
N GLU A 239 17.03 -9.05 -3.29
CA GLU A 239 18.12 -10.01 -3.10
C GLU A 239 19.41 -9.36 -2.55
N LEU A 240 19.78 -8.16 -3.02
CA LEU A 240 20.97 -7.47 -2.57
C LEU A 240 20.79 -6.93 -1.14
N ILE A 241 19.65 -6.34 -0.83
CA ILE A 241 19.36 -5.82 0.52
C ILE A 241 19.40 -6.94 1.56
N TYR A 242 18.91 -8.14 1.26
CA TYR A 242 18.91 -9.26 2.19
C TYR A 242 20.27 -9.96 2.32
N ASN A 243 21.04 -10.06 1.24
CA ASN A 243 22.27 -10.83 1.22
C ASN A 243 23.53 -9.97 1.47
N ARG A 244 23.48 -8.66 1.15
CA ARG A 244 24.62 -7.74 1.25
C ARG A 244 24.17 -6.33 1.67
N PRO A 245 23.51 -6.17 2.84
CA PRO A 245 23.11 -4.86 3.32
C PRO A 245 24.35 -3.98 3.56
N LEU A 246 24.31 -2.76 3.03
CA LEU A 246 25.44 -1.83 3.14
C LEU A 246 25.30 -0.90 4.34
N HIS A 247 24.08 -0.44 4.62
CA HIS A 247 23.84 0.51 5.69
C HIS A 247 23.76 -0.19 7.05
N PRO A 248 24.44 0.31 8.12
CA PRO A 248 24.44 -0.32 9.44
C PRO A 248 23.03 -0.53 10.04
N TYR A 249 22.11 0.40 9.79
CA TYR A 249 20.72 0.27 10.21
C TYR A 249 20.00 -0.91 9.52
N THR A 250 20.24 -1.11 8.21
CA THR A 250 19.69 -2.25 7.46
C THR A 250 20.21 -3.56 8.02
N GLN A 251 21.50 -3.63 8.33
CA GLN A 251 22.14 -4.80 8.96
C GLN A 251 21.51 -5.11 10.32
N ALA A 252 21.32 -4.09 11.16
CA ALA A 252 20.67 -4.22 12.46
C ALA A 252 19.20 -4.70 12.31
N LEU A 253 18.45 -4.11 11.38
CA LEU A 253 17.06 -4.46 11.11
C LEU A 253 16.91 -5.92 10.66
N LEU A 254 17.79 -6.39 9.79
CA LEU A 254 17.81 -7.79 9.32
C LEU A 254 18.22 -8.76 10.42
N SER A 255 19.23 -8.41 11.23
CA SER A 255 19.71 -9.26 12.33
C SER A 255 18.69 -9.43 13.46
N ALA A 256 17.81 -8.44 13.66
CA ALA A 256 16.72 -8.49 14.63
C ALA A 256 15.54 -9.36 14.17
N THR A 257 15.52 -9.78 12.89
CA THR A 257 14.42 -10.60 12.35
C THR A 257 14.66 -12.06 12.70
N PRO A 258 13.70 -12.75 13.37
CA PRO A 258 13.85 -14.18 13.67
C PRO A 258 13.97 -15.00 12.39
N THR A 259 15.03 -15.78 12.25
CA THR A 259 15.17 -16.76 11.16
C THR A 259 14.43 -18.03 11.55
N ILE A 260 13.64 -18.59 10.62
CA ILE A 260 12.90 -19.84 10.81
C ILE A 260 13.86 -21.05 10.90
N HIS A 261 15.09 -20.90 10.43
CA HIS A 261 16.14 -21.91 10.61
C HIS A 261 17.06 -21.45 11.75
N PRO A 262 17.03 -22.11 12.91
CA PRO A 262 18.04 -21.88 13.93
C PRO A 262 19.40 -22.23 13.33
N ASP A 263 20.33 -21.28 13.37
CA ASP A 263 21.72 -21.52 13.01
C ASP A 263 22.25 -22.59 13.97
N PRO A 264 22.63 -23.79 13.50
CA PRO A 264 23.13 -24.84 14.39
C PRO A 264 24.44 -24.50 15.10
N SER A 265 25.02 -23.32 14.81
CA SER A 265 26.25 -22.81 15.43
C SER A 265 26.00 -21.78 16.53
N LYS A 266 24.73 -21.49 16.90
CA LYS A 266 24.38 -20.61 18.02
C LYS A 266 23.71 -21.35 19.15
#